data_1133edef8aec5ac0da6a1d0e1181c36e
#
_entry.id   1133edef8aec5ac0da6a1d0e1181c36e
#
_cell.length_a   1.000
_cell.length_b   1.000
_cell.length_c   1.000
_cell.angle_alpha   90.00
_cell.angle_beta   90.00
_cell.angle_gamma   90.00
#
_symmetry.space_group_name_H-M   'P 1'
#
loop_
_entity.id
_entity.type
_entity.pdbx_description
1 polymer ?
#
loop_
_entity_poly.entity_id
_entity_poly.type
_entity_poly.pdbx_seq_one_letter_code
_entity_poly.pdbx_strand_id
1 'polypeptide(L)'
;MRHEKARIIAVWGSPHSGKTTFATKLATAIYDDYQATVIVLYTDLETPTLPVIFPNEKSENLGSVGIPLSKTEIDTDDVIKNLVTIKERQNFGFLGFRAGENKFTYPRYGKAKAEELYATLGMLADYVIVDCTSNLENNVLSSVAVEQADQIIRLASPDLSAISFFLSQKGVYEDAKYRMDEHIIGLNTPNADAYMPVEEARSHLKDVAFTVPYGQLIKEQMQKGSLYAPAKDKRFDSRMKEIAGKVVEYEAQ
;
A
#
# COMPACT_ATOMS: atom_id res chain seq x y z
N MET A 1 12.00 18.46 -8.28
CA MET A 1 10.91 19.44 -8.03
C MET A 1 10.16 18.97 -6.79
N ARG A 2 10.04 19.80 -5.75
CA ARG A 2 9.10 19.47 -4.66
C ARG A 2 7.70 19.71 -5.23
N HIS A 3 6.84 18.71 -5.23
CA HIS A 3 5.43 18.89 -5.51
C HIS A 3 4.85 19.78 -4.40
N GLU A 4 4.05 20.79 -4.73
CA GLU A 4 3.41 21.67 -3.73
C GLU A 4 2.47 20.89 -2.78
N LYS A 5 2.07 19.67 -3.16
CA LYS A 5 1.21 18.77 -2.39
C LYS A 5 1.72 17.34 -2.53
N ALA A 6 1.81 16.61 -1.42
CA ALA A 6 2.10 15.17 -1.44
C ALA A 6 1.08 14.40 -2.29
N ARG A 7 1.54 13.34 -2.96
CA ARG A 7 0.67 12.42 -3.69
C ARG A 7 0.35 11.20 -2.85
N ILE A 8 -0.94 10.94 -2.66
CA ILE A 8 -1.44 9.74 -2.00
C ILE A 8 -1.76 8.69 -3.05
N ILE A 9 -1.18 7.51 -2.92
CA ILE A 9 -1.38 6.39 -3.83
C ILE A 9 -1.97 5.23 -3.03
N ALA A 10 -3.23 4.92 -3.28
CA ALA A 10 -3.91 3.79 -2.62
C ALA A 10 -3.68 2.50 -3.41
N VAL A 11 -3.18 1.47 -2.74
CA VAL A 11 -3.02 0.13 -3.31
C VAL A 11 -4.00 -0.81 -2.63
N TRP A 12 -5.04 -1.25 -3.35
CA TRP A 12 -6.04 -2.19 -2.85
C TRP A 12 -6.30 -3.31 -3.86
N GLY A 13 -7.13 -4.28 -3.55
CA GLY A 13 -7.48 -5.35 -4.48
C GLY A 13 -7.89 -6.63 -3.78
N SER A 14 -7.95 -7.73 -4.54
CA SER A 14 -8.40 -9.01 -4.00
C SER A 14 -7.52 -9.53 -2.86
N PRO A 15 -8.05 -10.37 -1.96
CA PRO A 15 -7.23 -11.08 -0.98
C PRO A 15 -6.07 -11.82 -1.67
N HIS A 16 -4.92 -11.87 -1.02
CA HIS A 16 -3.73 -12.58 -1.50
C HIS A 16 -3.16 -12.13 -2.85
N SER A 17 -3.61 -11.01 -3.42
CA SER A 17 -3.05 -10.45 -4.66
C SER A 17 -1.65 -9.84 -4.53
N GLY A 18 -1.05 -9.87 -3.33
CA GLY A 18 0.29 -9.33 -3.09
C GLY A 18 0.36 -7.82 -2.93
N LYS A 19 -0.74 -7.17 -2.50
CA LYS A 19 -0.84 -5.71 -2.28
C LYS A 19 0.32 -5.16 -1.45
N THR A 20 0.56 -5.75 -0.28
CA THR A 20 1.63 -5.33 0.64
C THR A 20 3.01 -5.37 -0.02
N THR A 21 3.30 -6.46 -0.73
CA THR A 21 4.55 -6.61 -1.47
C THR A 21 4.66 -5.54 -2.55
N PHE A 22 3.60 -5.35 -3.33
CA PHE A 22 3.57 -4.37 -4.41
C PHE A 22 3.70 -2.94 -3.86
N ALA A 23 2.92 -2.56 -2.85
CA ALA A 23 2.96 -1.23 -2.23
C ALA A 23 4.38 -0.91 -1.71
N THR A 24 4.99 -1.84 -0.98
CA THR A 24 6.35 -1.68 -0.46
C THR A 24 7.38 -1.56 -1.59
N LYS A 25 7.26 -2.37 -2.66
CA LYS A 25 8.19 -2.32 -3.81
C LYS A 25 7.98 -1.10 -4.69
N LEU A 26 6.75 -0.64 -4.85
CA LEU A 26 6.46 0.63 -5.52
C LEU A 26 7.09 1.80 -4.78
N ALA A 27 6.91 1.85 -3.46
CA ALA A 27 7.54 2.85 -2.60
C ALA A 27 9.07 2.81 -2.69
N THR A 28 9.65 1.60 -2.69
CA THR A 28 11.09 1.40 -2.86
C THR A 28 11.59 1.94 -4.20
N ALA A 29 10.88 1.65 -5.29
CA ALA A 29 11.26 2.12 -6.63
C ALA A 29 11.15 3.65 -6.76
N ILE A 30 10.09 4.26 -6.19
CA ILE A 30 9.95 5.72 -6.16
C ILE A 30 11.09 6.35 -5.35
N TYR A 31 11.40 5.82 -4.17
CA TYR A 31 12.48 6.31 -3.34
C TYR A 31 13.85 6.24 -4.06
N ASP A 32 14.16 5.09 -4.65
CA ASP A 32 15.48 4.84 -5.27
C ASP A 32 15.69 5.63 -6.57
N ASP A 33 14.64 5.80 -7.38
CA ASP A 33 14.76 6.42 -8.71
C ASP A 33 14.52 7.94 -8.69
N TYR A 34 13.73 8.47 -7.75
CA TYR A 34 13.29 9.87 -7.75
C TYR A 34 13.82 10.71 -6.57
N GLN A 35 14.56 10.11 -5.63
CA GLN A 35 15.10 10.77 -4.43
C GLN A 35 14.01 11.51 -3.63
N ALA A 36 12.80 11.00 -3.65
CA ALA A 36 11.64 11.56 -2.99
C ALA A 36 11.58 11.13 -1.52
N THR A 37 10.91 11.91 -0.69
CA THR A 37 10.49 11.48 0.64
C THR A 37 9.26 10.59 0.50
N VAL A 38 9.34 9.35 0.96
CA VAL A 38 8.27 8.36 0.79
C VAL A 38 7.85 7.78 2.14
N ILE A 39 6.55 7.73 2.39
CA ILE A 39 5.98 7.03 3.54
C ILE A 39 5.07 5.90 3.03
N VAL A 40 5.24 4.69 3.59
CA VAL A 40 4.32 3.58 3.39
C VAL A 40 3.43 3.45 4.62
N LEU A 41 2.12 3.55 4.42
CA LEU A 41 1.13 3.32 5.48
C LEU A 41 0.47 1.94 5.28
N TYR A 42 0.63 1.06 6.28
CA TYR A 42 -0.04 -0.23 6.36
C TYR A 42 -1.29 -0.09 7.21
N THR A 43 -2.45 -0.31 6.63
CA THR A 43 -3.74 -0.03 7.27
C THR A 43 -4.35 -1.22 8.00
N ASP A 44 -3.79 -2.42 7.83
CA ASP A 44 -4.35 -3.65 8.40
C ASP A 44 -4.08 -3.74 9.91
N LEU A 45 -5.17 -3.72 10.69
CA LEU A 45 -5.14 -3.90 12.15
C LEU A 45 -5.44 -5.36 12.55
N GLU A 46 -6.09 -6.14 11.69
CA GLU A 46 -6.38 -7.55 11.97
C GLU A 46 -5.13 -8.42 11.78
N THR A 47 -4.31 -8.05 10.79
CA THR A 47 -3.01 -8.67 10.53
C THR A 47 -1.95 -7.58 10.38
N PRO A 48 -1.43 -7.01 11.50
CA PRO A 48 -0.47 -5.92 11.45
C PRO A 48 0.74 -6.23 10.59
N THR A 49 1.05 -5.35 9.65
CA THR A 49 2.07 -5.59 8.63
C THR A 49 3.48 -5.19 9.08
N LEU A 50 3.63 -4.17 9.94
CA LEU A 50 4.96 -3.73 10.40
C LEU A 50 5.83 -4.87 10.96
N PRO A 51 5.32 -5.78 11.82
CA PRO A 51 6.10 -6.90 12.31
C PRO A 51 6.52 -7.90 11.22
N VAL A 52 5.79 -7.93 10.12
CA VAL A 52 6.13 -8.78 8.97
C VAL A 52 7.25 -8.15 8.13
N ILE A 53 7.25 -6.83 8.02
CA ILE A 53 8.30 -6.08 7.32
C ILE A 53 9.59 -6.00 8.14
N PHE A 54 9.45 -5.90 9.47
CA PHE A 54 10.56 -5.75 10.44
C PHE A 54 10.53 -6.85 11.52
N PRO A 55 10.65 -8.14 11.14
CA PRO A 55 10.49 -9.25 12.10
C PRO A 55 11.61 -9.35 13.13
N ASN A 56 12.76 -8.71 12.90
CA ASN A 56 13.89 -8.70 13.82
C ASN A 56 13.81 -7.56 14.83
N GLU A 57 12.88 -6.63 14.65
CA GLU A 57 12.66 -5.54 15.60
C GLU A 57 11.68 -5.99 16.69
N LYS A 58 11.98 -5.64 17.92
CA LYS A 58 11.02 -5.87 19.01
C LYS A 58 9.82 -4.96 18.82
N SER A 59 8.62 -5.48 19.08
CA SER A 59 7.36 -4.74 18.92
C SER A 59 7.35 -3.40 19.70
N GLU A 60 7.99 -3.35 20.86
CA GLU A 60 8.13 -2.16 21.69
C GLU A 60 8.99 -1.06 21.06
N ASN A 61 9.90 -1.41 20.15
CA ASN A 61 10.76 -0.48 19.42
C ASN A 61 10.13 0.05 18.12
N LEU A 62 9.05 -0.60 17.65
CA LEU A 62 8.30 -0.14 16.50
C LEU A 62 7.30 0.94 16.92
N GLY A 63 7.18 1.98 16.15
CA GLY A 63 6.07 2.93 16.30
C GLY A 63 4.72 2.30 15.91
N SER A 64 3.63 2.96 16.26
CA SER A 64 2.29 2.54 15.83
C SER A 64 1.45 3.72 15.35
N VAL A 65 0.75 3.52 14.24
CA VAL A 65 -0.24 4.48 13.73
C VAL A 65 -1.42 4.65 14.70
N GLY A 66 -1.69 3.66 15.53
CA GLY A 66 -2.74 3.74 16.55
C GLY A 66 -2.49 4.83 17.61
N ILE A 67 -1.21 5.19 17.86
CA ILE A 67 -0.86 6.23 18.82
C ILE A 67 -1.33 7.61 18.35
N PRO A 68 -0.92 8.15 17.18
CA PRO A 68 -1.46 9.41 16.68
C PRO A 68 -2.97 9.37 16.45
N LEU A 69 -3.54 8.26 15.97
CA LEU A 69 -4.99 8.11 15.81
C LEU A 69 -5.78 8.21 17.14
N SER A 70 -5.13 7.96 18.27
CA SER A 70 -5.75 8.05 19.60
C SER A 70 -5.77 9.46 20.18
N LYS A 71 -5.06 10.39 19.57
CA LYS A 71 -4.96 11.78 20.02
C LYS A 71 -6.19 12.59 19.63
N THR A 72 -6.45 13.68 20.37
CA THR A 72 -7.51 14.63 20.03
C THR A 72 -7.21 15.30 18.69
N GLU A 73 -5.95 15.70 18.48
CA GLU A 73 -5.42 16.23 17.21
C GLU A 73 -4.14 15.49 16.86
N ILE A 74 -3.90 15.29 15.56
CA ILE A 74 -2.68 14.64 15.06
C ILE A 74 -1.74 15.73 14.56
N ASP A 75 -0.57 15.84 15.19
CA ASP A 75 0.48 16.69 14.69
C ASP A 75 1.59 15.90 13.97
N THR A 76 2.47 16.62 13.27
CA THR A 76 3.59 16.02 12.54
C THR A 76 4.57 15.31 13.45
N ASP A 77 4.82 15.83 14.65
CA ASP A 77 5.73 15.23 15.63
C ASP A 77 5.22 13.88 16.12
N ASP A 78 3.91 13.75 16.30
CA ASP A 78 3.28 12.48 16.69
C ASP A 78 3.46 11.42 15.61
N VAL A 79 3.34 11.79 14.35
CA VAL A 79 3.59 10.88 13.23
C VAL A 79 5.07 10.52 13.13
N ILE A 80 5.97 11.51 13.18
CA ILE A 80 7.42 11.30 13.07
C ILE A 80 7.93 10.36 14.16
N LYS A 81 7.47 10.53 15.41
CA LYS A 81 7.85 9.66 16.54
C LYS A 81 7.42 8.21 16.37
N ASN A 82 6.40 7.96 15.55
CA ASN A 82 5.85 6.63 15.30
C ASN A 82 6.24 6.05 13.93
N LEU A 83 7.01 6.80 13.10
CA LEU A 83 7.57 6.27 11.88
C LEU A 83 8.71 5.29 12.18
N VAL A 84 8.67 4.14 11.53
CA VAL A 84 9.81 3.24 11.46
C VAL A 84 10.68 3.67 10.28
N THR A 85 11.93 4.00 10.55
CA THR A 85 12.89 4.45 9.54
C THR A 85 14.07 3.49 9.46
N ILE A 86 14.73 3.47 8.31
CA ILE A 86 15.91 2.65 8.06
C ILE A 86 17.13 3.57 8.01
N LYS A 87 18.16 3.26 8.79
CA LYS A 87 19.33 4.11 8.97
C LYS A 87 19.97 4.54 7.64
N GLU A 88 19.99 3.66 6.66
CA GLU A 88 20.59 3.88 5.33
C GLU A 88 19.62 4.57 4.35
N ARG A 89 18.34 4.82 4.76
CA ARG A 89 17.27 5.36 3.92
C ARG A 89 16.48 6.42 4.69
N GLN A 90 17.12 7.57 4.95
CA GLN A 90 16.59 8.59 5.88
C GLN A 90 15.24 9.20 5.48
N ASN A 91 14.95 9.29 4.17
CA ASN A 91 13.69 9.83 3.64
C ASN A 91 12.68 8.74 3.28
N PHE A 92 12.81 7.54 3.89
CA PHE A 92 11.92 6.42 3.67
C PHE A 92 11.37 5.94 5.01
N GLY A 93 10.07 6.16 5.22
CA GLY A 93 9.38 5.85 6.48
C GLY A 93 8.29 4.79 6.30
N PHE A 94 8.00 4.06 7.36
CA PHE A 94 6.95 3.05 7.42
C PHE A 94 6.08 3.31 8.64
N LEU A 95 4.78 3.26 8.46
CA LEU A 95 3.80 3.46 9.51
C LEU A 95 2.75 2.35 9.45
N GLY A 96 2.31 1.84 10.57
CA GLY A 96 1.29 0.79 10.65
C GLY A 96 1.04 0.37 12.09
N PHE A 97 0.28 -0.68 12.28
CA PHE A 97 0.02 -1.25 13.60
C PHE A 97 1.12 -2.24 14.01
N ARG A 98 1.31 -2.41 15.34
CA ARG A 98 2.29 -3.34 15.92
C ARG A 98 1.67 -4.71 16.19
N ALA A 99 2.51 -5.70 16.39
CA ALA A 99 2.08 -7.02 16.89
C ALA A 99 1.37 -6.89 18.23
N GLY A 100 0.26 -7.61 18.38
CA GLY A 100 -0.56 -7.60 19.60
C GLY A 100 -1.59 -6.48 19.67
N GLU A 101 -1.53 -5.50 18.78
CA GLU A 101 -2.58 -4.48 18.67
C GLU A 101 -3.82 -5.03 17.95
N ASN A 102 -4.98 -4.58 18.38
CA ASN A 102 -6.27 -4.99 17.83
C ASN A 102 -7.32 -3.87 18.05
N LYS A 103 -8.54 -4.09 17.58
CA LYS A 103 -9.63 -3.10 17.64
C LYS A 103 -10.01 -2.59 19.04
N PHE A 104 -9.48 -3.19 20.09
CA PHE A 104 -9.70 -2.77 21.49
C PHE A 104 -8.48 -2.05 22.08
N THR A 105 -7.35 -2.03 21.39
CA THR A 105 -6.10 -1.41 21.87
C THR A 105 -6.21 0.11 21.91
N TYR A 106 -6.92 0.68 20.95
CA TYR A 106 -7.05 2.12 20.78
C TYR A 106 -8.53 2.56 20.75
N PRO A 107 -8.83 3.83 21.09
CA PRO A 107 -10.16 4.39 20.88
C PRO A 107 -10.60 4.23 19.42
N ARG A 108 -11.89 4.05 19.20
CA ARG A 108 -12.45 4.04 17.86
C ARG A 108 -12.29 5.41 17.21
N TYR A 109 -11.88 5.42 15.97
CA TYR A 109 -11.77 6.62 15.15
C TYR A 109 -12.68 6.50 13.91
N GLY A 110 -13.12 7.64 13.41
CA GLY A 110 -13.95 7.72 12.21
C GLY A 110 -13.22 8.39 11.04
N LYS A 111 -13.99 8.67 9.99
CA LYS A 111 -13.51 9.26 8.74
C LYS A 111 -12.67 10.53 8.97
N ALA A 112 -13.18 11.49 9.76
CA ALA A 112 -12.48 12.76 10.02
C ALA A 112 -11.06 12.56 10.59
N LYS A 113 -10.89 11.56 11.48
CA LYS A 113 -9.58 11.26 12.05
C LYS A 113 -8.63 10.62 11.03
N ALA A 114 -9.15 9.78 10.13
CA ALA A 114 -8.36 9.24 9.03
C ALA A 114 -7.95 10.34 8.04
N GLU A 115 -8.86 11.27 7.72
CA GLU A 115 -8.56 12.44 6.87
C GLU A 115 -7.48 13.33 7.47
N GLU A 116 -7.53 13.59 8.79
CA GLU A 116 -6.51 14.33 9.52
C GLU A 116 -5.14 13.64 9.44
N LEU A 117 -5.10 12.29 9.57
CA LEU A 117 -3.86 11.52 9.41
C LEU A 117 -3.30 11.68 7.99
N TYR A 118 -4.11 11.54 6.94
CA TYR A 118 -3.65 11.70 5.56
C TYR A 118 -3.17 13.11 5.27
N ALA A 119 -3.84 14.14 5.79
CA ALA A 119 -3.39 15.53 5.70
C ALA A 119 -2.02 15.72 6.37
N THR A 120 -1.82 15.14 7.55
CA THR A 120 -0.55 15.19 8.29
C THR A 120 0.57 14.44 7.55
N LEU A 121 0.29 13.25 7.02
CA LEU A 121 1.25 12.50 6.19
C LEU A 121 1.64 13.29 4.93
N GLY A 122 0.68 13.99 4.33
CA GLY A 122 0.90 14.85 3.18
C GLY A 122 1.81 16.05 3.43
N MET A 123 2.00 16.47 4.69
CA MET A 123 2.98 17.49 5.06
C MET A 123 4.40 16.92 5.24
N LEU A 124 4.52 15.61 5.43
CA LEU A 124 5.77 14.94 5.79
C LEU A 124 6.49 14.26 4.61
N ALA A 125 5.77 13.93 3.54
CA ALA A 125 6.30 13.16 2.43
C ALA A 125 5.89 13.73 1.06
N ASP A 126 6.68 13.46 0.03
CA ASP A 126 6.32 13.74 -1.36
C ASP A 126 5.32 12.68 -1.88
N TYR A 127 5.46 11.42 -1.41
CA TYR A 127 4.59 10.30 -1.74
C TYR A 127 4.17 9.54 -0.50
N VAL A 128 2.86 9.27 -0.38
CA VAL A 128 2.29 8.39 0.65
C VAL A 128 1.67 7.19 -0.06
N ILE A 129 2.30 6.02 0.09
CA ILE A 129 1.80 4.77 -0.48
C ILE A 129 0.99 4.05 0.59
N VAL A 130 -0.29 3.83 0.33
CA VAL A 130 -1.20 3.20 1.31
C VAL A 130 -1.47 1.76 0.92
N ASP A 131 -1.01 0.82 1.72
CA ASP A 131 -1.36 -0.60 1.63
C ASP A 131 -2.72 -0.83 2.27
N CYS A 132 -3.75 -0.91 1.43
CA CYS A 132 -5.13 -1.03 1.86
C CYS A 132 -5.53 -2.50 2.06
N THR A 133 -6.44 -2.74 3.01
CA THR A 133 -7.11 -4.04 3.14
C THR A 133 -8.00 -4.33 1.93
N SER A 134 -8.32 -5.62 1.69
CA SER A 134 -9.24 -5.98 0.60
C SER A 134 -10.68 -5.56 0.89
N ASN A 135 -11.07 -5.55 2.17
CA ASN A 135 -12.39 -5.14 2.60
C ASN A 135 -12.37 -3.67 3.07
N LEU A 136 -12.67 -2.76 2.15
CA LEU A 136 -12.65 -1.32 2.42
C LEU A 136 -13.70 -0.89 3.45
N GLU A 137 -14.88 -1.50 3.43
CA GLU A 137 -15.99 -1.14 4.33
C GLU A 137 -15.66 -1.37 5.81
N ASN A 138 -14.80 -2.33 6.10
CA ASN A 138 -14.42 -2.68 7.47
C ASN A 138 -13.15 -1.97 7.94
N ASN A 139 -12.54 -1.14 7.09
CA ASN A 139 -11.29 -0.44 7.42
C ASN A 139 -11.35 1.02 7.01
N VAL A 140 -11.54 1.89 8.01
CA VAL A 140 -11.70 3.34 7.78
C VAL A 140 -10.48 3.95 7.09
N LEU A 141 -9.25 3.55 7.45
CA LEU A 141 -8.04 4.06 6.80
C LEU A 141 -8.00 3.67 5.32
N SER A 142 -8.29 2.41 5.00
CA SER A 142 -8.35 1.94 3.60
C SER A 142 -9.44 2.63 2.80
N SER A 143 -10.64 2.78 3.38
CA SER A 143 -11.78 3.43 2.72
C SER A 143 -11.45 4.88 2.37
N VAL A 144 -10.95 5.65 3.35
CA VAL A 144 -10.57 7.05 3.15
C VAL A 144 -9.39 7.20 2.20
N ALA A 145 -8.42 6.26 2.24
CA ALA A 145 -7.31 6.26 1.28
C ALA A 145 -7.82 6.19 -0.16
N VAL A 146 -8.70 5.23 -0.47
CA VAL A 146 -9.27 5.09 -1.82
C VAL A 146 -10.10 6.30 -2.21
N GLU A 147 -10.85 6.87 -1.28
CA GLU A 147 -11.69 8.05 -1.51
C GLU A 147 -10.86 9.30 -1.85
N GLN A 148 -9.70 9.49 -1.21
CA GLN A 148 -8.89 10.71 -1.30
C GLN A 148 -7.60 10.59 -2.12
N ALA A 149 -7.23 9.37 -2.53
CA ALA A 149 -5.99 9.16 -3.26
C ALA A 149 -5.95 9.92 -4.59
N ASP A 150 -4.76 10.44 -4.93
CA ASP A 150 -4.49 11.01 -6.25
C ASP A 150 -4.45 9.92 -7.33
N GLN A 151 -4.06 8.69 -6.94
CA GLN A 151 -4.11 7.52 -7.80
C GLN A 151 -4.55 6.28 -7.01
N ILE A 152 -5.34 5.43 -7.65
CA ILE A 152 -5.82 4.19 -7.06
C ILE A 152 -5.35 3.02 -7.91
N ILE A 153 -4.54 2.16 -7.33
CA ILE A 153 -4.06 0.93 -7.97
C ILE A 153 -4.85 -0.25 -7.43
N ARG A 154 -5.57 -0.93 -8.32
CA ARG A 154 -6.35 -2.12 -7.99
C ARG A 154 -5.62 -3.37 -8.45
N LEU A 155 -5.16 -4.20 -7.52
CA LEU A 155 -4.45 -5.43 -7.82
C LEU A 155 -5.37 -6.65 -7.81
N ALA A 156 -5.19 -7.51 -8.80
CA ALA A 156 -5.75 -8.85 -8.85
C ALA A 156 -4.62 -9.88 -9.00
N SER A 157 -4.81 -11.07 -8.48
CA SER A 157 -4.04 -12.25 -8.87
C SER A 157 -4.74 -12.95 -10.05
N PRO A 158 -3.99 -13.64 -10.95
CA PRO A 158 -4.58 -14.40 -12.05
C PRO A 158 -5.15 -15.73 -11.54
N ASP A 159 -6.26 -15.66 -10.82
CA ASP A 159 -6.96 -16.80 -10.26
C ASP A 159 -8.46 -16.57 -10.10
N LEU A 160 -9.22 -17.66 -9.94
CA LEU A 160 -10.67 -17.62 -9.80
C LEU A 160 -11.13 -16.92 -8.52
N SER A 161 -10.32 -16.96 -7.46
CA SER A 161 -10.66 -16.29 -6.19
C SER A 161 -10.69 -14.77 -6.34
N ALA A 162 -9.73 -14.21 -7.09
CA ALA A 162 -9.72 -12.78 -7.40
C ALA A 162 -10.92 -12.38 -8.26
N ILE A 163 -11.27 -13.17 -9.27
CA ILE A 163 -12.44 -12.93 -10.12
C ILE A 163 -13.72 -12.98 -9.28
N SER A 164 -13.88 -14.03 -8.47
CA SER A 164 -15.03 -14.19 -7.57
C SER A 164 -15.14 -13.03 -6.59
N PHE A 165 -14.02 -12.58 -6.02
CA PHE A 165 -13.97 -11.43 -5.13
C PHE A 165 -14.54 -10.18 -5.80
N PHE A 166 -14.02 -9.79 -6.98
CA PHE A 166 -14.48 -8.58 -7.65
C PHE A 166 -15.92 -8.66 -8.11
N LEU A 167 -16.39 -9.82 -8.56
CA LEU A 167 -17.80 -10.03 -8.91
C LEU A 167 -18.71 -9.87 -7.68
N SER A 168 -18.31 -10.47 -6.56
CA SER A 168 -19.11 -10.43 -5.31
C SER A 168 -19.12 -9.06 -4.65
N GLN A 169 -18.01 -8.31 -4.77
CA GLN A 169 -17.90 -6.99 -4.15
C GLN A 169 -18.36 -5.85 -5.05
N LYS A 170 -18.73 -6.14 -6.30
CA LYS A 170 -19.10 -5.12 -7.28
C LYS A 170 -20.14 -4.14 -6.74
N GLY A 171 -21.26 -4.64 -6.20
CA GLY A 171 -22.32 -3.79 -5.67
C GLY A 171 -21.93 -2.94 -4.45
N VAL A 172 -20.94 -3.38 -3.66
CA VAL A 172 -20.40 -2.63 -2.52
C VAL A 172 -19.53 -1.46 -3.02
N TYR A 173 -18.72 -1.70 -4.05
CA TYR A 173 -17.77 -0.69 -4.54
C TYR A 173 -18.35 0.20 -5.66
N GLU A 174 -19.59 0.01 -6.06
CA GLU A 174 -20.32 0.92 -6.98
C GLU A 174 -20.65 2.28 -6.32
N ASP A 175 -20.51 2.43 -5.00
CA ASP A 175 -20.60 3.74 -4.35
C ASP A 175 -19.58 4.70 -4.98
N ALA A 176 -20.05 5.86 -5.44
CA ALA A 176 -19.24 6.87 -6.12
C ALA A 176 -17.98 7.30 -5.34
N LYS A 177 -18.01 7.18 -4.01
CA LYS A 177 -16.84 7.50 -3.17
C LYS A 177 -15.62 6.64 -3.48
N TYR A 178 -15.81 5.42 -4.01
CA TYR A 178 -14.70 4.51 -4.34
C TYR A 178 -14.13 4.72 -5.74
N ARG A 179 -14.74 5.56 -6.59
CA ARG A 179 -14.16 6.00 -7.86
C ARG A 179 -13.69 4.85 -8.75
N MET A 180 -14.49 3.80 -8.88
CA MET A 180 -14.10 2.52 -9.52
C MET A 180 -13.58 2.68 -10.97
N ASP A 181 -14.08 3.67 -11.70
CA ASP A 181 -13.69 3.94 -13.08
C ASP A 181 -12.31 4.61 -13.21
N GLU A 182 -11.77 5.14 -12.10
CA GLU A 182 -10.46 5.79 -12.06
C GLU A 182 -9.34 4.81 -11.65
N HIS A 183 -9.68 3.56 -11.33
CA HIS A 183 -8.70 2.59 -10.84
C HIS A 183 -7.77 2.11 -11.96
N ILE A 184 -6.48 2.18 -11.70
CA ILE A 184 -5.45 1.55 -12.53
C ILE A 184 -5.38 0.06 -12.17
N ILE A 185 -5.77 -0.81 -13.09
CA ILE A 185 -5.84 -2.25 -12.82
C ILE A 185 -4.51 -2.93 -13.13
N GLY A 186 -3.95 -3.63 -12.14
CA GLY A 186 -2.75 -4.43 -12.26
C GLY A 186 -3.01 -5.91 -11.99
N LEU A 187 -2.41 -6.79 -12.79
CA LEU A 187 -2.30 -8.21 -12.51
C LEU A 187 -0.95 -8.49 -11.85
N ASN A 188 -0.97 -9.00 -10.64
CA ASN A 188 0.21 -9.41 -9.92
C ASN A 188 0.26 -10.91 -9.80
N THR A 189 1.39 -11.53 -10.14
CA THR A 189 1.62 -12.97 -9.99
C THR A 189 2.38 -13.24 -8.69
N PRO A 190 1.69 -13.42 -7.55
CA PRO A 190 2.34 -13.56 -6.25
C PRO A 190 2.98 -14.91 -6.01
N ASN A 191 2.64 -15.92 -6.81
CA ASN A 191 3.13 -17.29 -6.72
C ASN A 191 3.71 -17.77 -8.06
N ALA A 192 4.65 -18.72 -8.01
CA ALA A 192 5.22 -19.34 -9.20
C ALA A 192 4.18 -20.16 -10.01
N ASP A 193 3.25 -20.76 -9.29
CA ASP A 193 2.19 -21.59 -9.87
C ASP A 193 0.97 -20.71 -10.14
N ALA A 194 0.95 -20.02 -11.25
CA ALA A 194 -0.24 -19.31 -11.72
C ALA A 194 -1.25 -20.35 -12.27
N TYR A 195 -2.40 -20.45 -11.61
CA TYR A 195 -3.46 -21.38 -12.03
C TYR A 195 -4.17 -20.96 -13.31
N MET A 196 -4.06 -19.67 -13.65
CA MET A 196 -4.73 -19.11 -14.83
C MET A 196 -3.70 -18.36 -15.68
N PRO A 197 -3.70 -18.57 -17.01
CA PRO A 197 -2.90 -17.75 -17.91
C PRO A 197 -3.24 -16.27 -17.77
N VAL A 198 -2.24 -15.40 -17.83
CA VAL A 198 -2.41 -13.95 -17.68
C VAL A 198 -3.43 -13.40 -18.69
N GLU A 199 -3.44 -13.90 -19.93
CA GLU A 199 -4.37 -13.45 -20.96
C GLU A 199 -5.82 -13.86 -20.67
N GLU A 200 -6.03 -15.01 -20.05
CA GLU A 200 -7.35 -15.42 -19.57
C GLU A 200 -7.82 -14.54 -18.42
N ALA A 201 -6.94 -14.26 -17.43
CA ALA A 201 -7.25 -13.34 -16.37
C ALA A 201 -7.61 -11.94 -16.88
N ARG A 202 -6.92 -11.45 -17.92
CA ARG A 202 -7.22 -10.18 -18.58
C ARG A 202 -8.62 -10.14 -19.21
N SER A 203 -9.14 -11.25 -19.69
CA SER A 203 -10.49 -11.31 -20.28
C SER A 203 -11.60 -11.09 -19.23
N HIS A 204 -11.33 -11.44 -17.98
CA HIS A 204 -12.24 -11.24 -16.86
C HIS A 204 -12.10 -9.87 -16.18
N LEU A 205 -10.89 -9.29 -16.26
CA LEU A 205 -10.56 -8.00 -15.65
C LEU A 205 -10.30 -7.00 -16.79
N LYS A 206 -11.30 -6.21 -17.13
CA LYS A 206 -11.19 -5.21 -18.20
C LYS A 206 -10.06 -4.23 -17.91
N ASP A 207 -9.40 -3.73 -18.97
CA ASP A 207 -8.44 -2.62 -18.96
C ASP A 207 -7.23 -2.82 -18.00
N VAL A 208 -6.66 -4.03 -17.99
CA VAL A 208 -5.43 -4.30 -17.24
C VAL A 208 -4.27 -3.48 -17.78
N ALA A 209 -3.87 -2.45 -17.04
CA ALA A 209 -2.83 -1.50 -17.43
C ALA A 209 -1.41 -2.07 -17.34
N PHE A 210 -1.17 -2.98 -16.39
CA PHE A 210 0.14 -3.60 -16.21
C PHE A 210 0.06 -5.00 -15.57
N THR A 211 1.18 -5.73 -15.71
CA THR A 211 1.37 -7.03 -15.04
C THR A 211 2.65 -6.99 -14.23
N VAL A 212 2.67 -7.61 -13.05
CA VAL A 212 3.85 -7.79 -12.20
C VAL A 212 4.21 -9.26 -12.19
N PRO A 213 5.43 -9.63 -12.60
CA PRO A 213 5.85 -11.02 -12.63
C PRO A 213 6.11 -11.55 -11.22
N TYR A 214 6.03 -12.87 -11.06
CA TYR A 214 6.55 -13.53 -9.88
C TYR A 214 8.07 -13.32 -9.76
N GLY A 215 8.53 -13.03 -8.55
CA GLY A 215 9.94 -12.89 -8.21
C GLY A 215 10.29 -13.77 -7.00
N GLN A 216 11.11 -14.82 -7.19
CA GLN A 216 11.54 -15.70 -6.11
C GLN A 216 12.30 -14.91 -5.02
N LEU A 217 13.17 -13.98 -5.43
CA LEU A 217 13.91 -13.12 -4.49
C LEU A 217 13.00 -12.21 -3.66
N ILE A 218 11.87 -11.79 -4.23
CA ILE A 218 10.88 -10.98 -3.50
C ILE A 218 10.22 -11.81 -2.41
N LYS A 219 9.85 -13.05 -2.72
CA LYS A 219 9.30 -13.99 -1.74
C LYS A 219 10.29 -14.24 -0.60
N GLU A 220 11.56 -14.43 -0.92
CA GLU A 220 12.62 -14.59 0.08
C GLU A 220 12.79 -13.34 0.96
N GLN A 221 12.75 -12.15 0.36
CA GLN A 221 12.80 -10.90 1.12
C GLN A 221 11.63 -10.76 2.09
N MET A 222 10.41 -11.12 1.66
CA MET A 222 9.24 -11.14 2.53
C MET A 222 9.45 -12.07 3.73
N GLN A 223 9.96 -13.28 3.48
CA GLN A 223 10.24 -14.26 4.54
C GLN A 223 11.35 -13.83 5.49
N LYS A 224 12.32 -13.05 5.01
CA LYS A 224 13.49 -12.57 5.79
C LYS A 224 13.27 -11.20 6.44
N GLY A 225 12.12 -10.55 6.20
CA GLY A 225 11.85 -9.21 6.71
C GLY A 225 12.76 -8.14 6.11
N SER A 226 13.02 -8.23 4.82
CA SER A 226 13.85 -7.27 4.09
C SER A 226 13.16 -6.75 2.82
N LEU A 227 11.83 -6.75 2.83
CA LEU A 227 11.02 -6.39 1.65
C LEU A 227 11.28 -4.95 1.18
N TYR A 228 11.64 -4.06 2.09
CA TYR A 228 12.02 -2.66 1.80
C TYR A 228 13.36 -2.50 1.05
N ALA A 229 14.16 -3.56 0.96
CA ALA A 229 15.45 -3.52 0.25
C ALA A 229 15.24 -3.66 -1.27
N PRO A 230 16.16 -3.19 -2.12
CA PRO A 230 16.15 -3.44 -3.56
C PRO A 230 16.00 -4.93 -3.85
N ALA A 231 15.15 -5.28 -4.83
CA ALA A 231 14.81 -6.67 -5.09
C ALA A 231 15.99 -7.50 -5.60
N LYS A 232 16.90 -6.88 -6.39
CA LYS A 232 18.03 -7.53 -7.09
C LYS A 232 17.58 -8.59 -8.10
N ASP A 233 16.34 -8.45 -8.59
CA ASP A 233 15.75 -9.23 -9.68
C ASP A 233 15.53 -8.30 -10.86
N LYS A 234 16.35 -8.42 -11.90
CA LYS A 234 16.35 -7.49 -13.05
C LYS A 234 14.99 -7.35 -13.72
N ARG A 235 14.25 -8.46 -13.86
CA ARG A 235 12.94 -8.47 -14.52
C ARG A 235 11.89 -7.77 -13.65
N PHE A 236 11.88 -8.08 -12.38
CA PHE A 236 10.97 -7.49 -11.41
C PHE A 236 11.29 -6.00 -11.22
N ASP A 237 12.57 -5.67 -10.99
CA ASP A 237 13.03 -4.29 -10.75
C ASP A 237 12.72 -3.39 -11.95
N SER A 238 13.01 -3.85 -13.18
CA SER A 238 12.69 -3.10 -14.40
C SER A 238 11.18 -2.84 -14.51
N ARG A 239 10.36 -3.81 -14.14
CA ARG A 239 8.91 -3.65 -14.19
C ARG A 239 8.39 -2.69 -13.13
N MET A 240 8.90 -2.79 -11.90
CA MET A 240 8.53 -1.84 -10.84
C MET A 240 8.97 -0.42 -11.16
N LYS A 241 10.15 -0.24 -11.75
CA LYS A 241 10.62 1.06 -12.23
C LYS A 241 9.72 1.66 -13.31
N GLU A 242 9.30 0.86 -14.29
CA GLU A 242 8.32 1.31 -15.32
C GLU A 242 7.00 1.77 -14.68
N ILE A 243 6.48 0.99 -13.71
CA ILE A 243 5.23 1.33 -13.02
C ILE A 243 5.43 2.60 -12.18
N ALA A 244 6.53 2.70 -11.43
CA ALA A 244 6.86 3.89 -10.65
C ALA A 244 6.96 5.14 -11.53
N GLY A 245 7.57 5.04 -12.72
CA GLY A 245 7.62 6.12 -13.70
C GLY A 245 6.23 6.62 -14.08
N LYS A 246 5.33 5.71 -14.45
CA LYS A 246 3.94 6.05 -14.79
C LYS A 246 3.19 6.69 -13.62
N VAL A 247 3.44 6.23 -12.40
CA VAL A 247 2.82 6.78 -11.18
C VAL A 247 3.34 8.19 -10.89
N VAL A 248 4.64 8.42 -11.04
CA VAL A 248 5.26 9.74 -10.78
C VAL A 248 4.92 10.76 -11.88
N GLU A 249 4.88 10.32 -13.15
CA GLU A 249 4.57 11.18 -14.30
C GLU A 249 3.07 11.47 -14.47
N TYR A 250 2.21 10.77 -13.72
CA TYR A 250 0.76 10.98 -13.78
C TYR A 250 0.42 12.38 -13.27
N GLU A 251 -0.05 13.23 -14.15
CA GLU A 251 -0.70 14.50 -13.80
C GLU A 251 -2.20 14.24 -13.74
N ALA A 252 -2.81 14.52 -12.59
CA ALA A 252 -4.27 14.48 -12.48
C ALA A 252 -4.86 15.49 -13.49
N GLN A 253 -5.61 14.99 -14.48
CA GLN A 253 -6.31 15.81 -15.45
C GLN A 253 -7.47 16.55 -14.82
#